data_ae59b66bc541cce990cce43dc9124ef2
#
_entry.id   ae59b66bc541cce990cce43dc9124ef2
#
_cell.length_a   1.000
_cell.length_b   1.000
_cell.length_c   1.000
_cell.angle_alpha   90.00
_cell.angle_beta   90.00
_cell.angle_gamma   90.00
#
_symmetry.space_group_name_H-M   'P 1'
#
loop_
_entity.id
_entity.type
_entity.pdbx_description
1 polymer ?
#
loop_
_entity_poly.entity_id
_entity_poly.type
_entity_poly.pdbx_seq_one_letter_code
_entity_poly.pdbx_strand_id
1 'polypeptide(L)'
;MQQLDIFADSEPVQRANDLIAAIARFDDMATRQAMRELVAADPDHEALDKFQVLCDFLEHWIEYITKLDCSAIATTIATEEILIREQIIPASIVMGVKGDLLIRKCWESLARVSEQADIEPRQTDCFAAELYLRAGQFQEVVRIAKIIPGADMRSAVQRWLALGYAGCGKAEQARRAALRFAWLSPQEFDGFVDEMQDAALTRDWSNCQVDLDDHDATWFPAWCANEKVAGVLIQDNIPVCEGSSAYKLVVSLGLRERTGICRTVFEERARLKQLNESFFAFYMKRRYYFDSRMK
;
A
#
# COMPACT_ATOMS: atom_id res chain seq x y z
N MET A 1 -10.12 45.98 6.64
CA MET A 1 -8.79 46.12 7.24
C MET A 1 -8.23 44.70 7.33
N GLN A 2 -7.28 44.34 6.44
CA GLN A 2 -6.52 43.12 6.60
C GLN A 2 -5.59 43.32 7.79
N GLN A 3 -5.70 42.49 8.80
CA GLN A 3 -4.77 42.41 9.91
C GLN A 3 -3.45 41.85 9.33
N LEU A 4 -2.48 42.69 9.07
CA LEU A 4 -1.12 42.29 8.68
C LEU A 4 -0.58 41.45 9.82
N ASP A 5 -0.31 40.16 9.53
CA ASP A 5 0.40 39.29 10.46
C ASP A 5 1.88 39.71 10.41
N ILE A 6 2.28 40.56 11.37
CA ILE A 6 3.61 41.19 11.45
C ILE A 6 4.72 40.11 11.48
N PHE A 7 4.42 38.89 11.87
CA PHE A 7 5.35 37.76 11.89
C PHE A 7 5.48 37.09 10.52
N ALA A 8 4.40 37.04 9.72
CA ALA A 8 4.43 36.44 8.39
C ALA A 8 5.17 37.31 7.35
N ASP A 9 5.28 38.62 7.60
CA ASP A 9 5.89 39.60 6.70
C ASP A 9 7.34 39.96 7.11
N SER A 10 7.94 39.30 8.10
CA SER A 10 9.36 39.53 8.46
C SER A 10 10.29 39.04 7.34
N GLU A 11 11.38 39.76 7.09
CA GLU A 11 12.36 39.43 6.04
C GLU A 11 12.88 38.00 6.15
N PRO A 12 13.27 37.46 7.31
CA PRO A 12 13.70 36.06 7.45
C PRO A 12 12.63 35.05 7.02
N VAL A 13 11.35 35.26 7.38
CA VAL A 13 10.26 34.39 7.01
C VAL A 13 10.02 34.38 5.49
N GLN A 14 10.12 35.55 4.85
CA GLN A 14 10.02 35.63 3.39
C GLN A 14 11.17 34.90 2.71
N ARG A 15 12.42 35.05 3.18
CA ARG A 15 13.59 34.31 2.65
C ARG A 15 13.48 32.81 2.85
N ALA A 16 12.98 32.35 4.00
CA ALA A 16 12.72 30.94 4.23
C ALA A 16 11.63 30.40 3.26
N ASN A 17 10.55 31.15 3.00
CA ASN A 17 9.52 30.78 2.05
C ASN A 17 10.03 30.73 0.60
N ASP A 18 10.92 31.65 0.21
CA ASP A 18 11.57 31.65 -1.10
C ASP A 18 12.47 30.41 -1.27
N LEU A 19 13.24 30.05 -0.24
CA LEU A 19 14.04 28.84 -0.21
C LEU A 19 13.17 27.58 -0.33
N ILE A 20 12.13 27.46 0.48
CA ILE A 20 11.16 26.36 0.41
C ILE A 20 10.54 26.24 -0.99
N ALA A 21 10.23 27.37 -1.62
CA ALA A 21 9.66 27.38 -2.97
C ALA A 21 10.70 26.93 -4.03
N ALA A 22 11.96 27.28 -3.89
CA ALA A 22 13.04 26.87 -4.79
C ALA A 22 13.31 25.35 -4.66
N ILE A 23 13.43 24.83 -3.43
CA ILE A 23 13.59 23.40 -3.14
C ILE A 23 12.42 22.60 -3.75
N ALA A 24 11.18 23.02 -3.54
CA ALA A 24 10.00 22.34 -4.05
C ALA A 24 9.94 22.28 -5.59
N ARG A 25 10.59 23.21 -6.28
CA ARG A 25 10.71 23.21 -7.75
C ARG A 25 11.90 22.39 -8.27
N PHE A 26 12.79 21.89 -7.39
CA PHE A 26 14.05 21.25 -7.78
C PHE A 26 14.98 22.20 -8.58
N ASP A 27 14.94 23.48 -8.24
CA ASP A 27 15.78 24.50 -8.88
C ASP A 27 17.04 24.74 -8.04
N ASP A 28 18.12 24.03 -8.38
CA ASP A 28 19.38 24.10 -7.64
C ASP A 28 19.96 25.53 -7.57
N MET A 29 19.94 26.25 -8.68
CA MET A 29 20.49 27.61 -8.70
C MET A 29 19.71 28.59 -7.81
N ALA A 30 18.35 28.53 -7.90
CA ALA A 30 17.50 29.33 -7.04
C ALA A 30 17.60 28.90 -5.57
N THR A 31 17.76 27.59 -5.30
CA THR A 31 17.93 27.05 -3.95
C THR A 31 19.22 27.59 -3.29
N ARG A 32 20.35 27.51 -3.99
CA ARG A 32 21.63 28.06 -3.48
C ARG A 32 21.56 29.56 -3.25
N GLN A 33 20.90 30.31 -4.12
CA GLN A 33 20.73 31.74 -3.96
C GLN A 33 19.85 32.08 -2.75
N ALA A 34 18.69 31.44 -2.64
CA ALA A 34 17.75 31.65 -1.54
C ALA A 34 18.36 31.24 -0.18
N MET A 35 19.18 30.17 -0.14
CA MET A 35 19.90 29.75 1.07
C MET A 35 20.89 30.85 1.53
N ARG A 36 21.66 31.41 0.61
CA ARG A 36 22.58 32.54 0.95
C ARG A 36 21.84 33.77 1.47
N GLU A 37 20.69 34.10 0.88
CA GLU A 37 19.86 35.21 1.31
C GLU A 37 19.25 34.99 2.69
N LEU A 38 18.80 33.75 3.00
CA LEU A 38 18.30 33.39 4.32
C LEU A 38 19.41 33.49 5.38
N VAL A 39 20.59 32.93 5.13
CA VAL A 39 21.73 33.02 6.05
C VAL A 39 22.16 34.47 6.29
N ALA A 40 22.09 35.33 5.26
CA ALA A 40 22.43 36.76 5.42
C ALA A 40 21.37 37.53 6.24
N ALA A 41 20.09 37.15 6.13
CA ALA A 41 19.00 37.79 6.85
C ALA A 41 18.85 37.26 8.30
N ASP A 42 19.13 35.99 8.53
CA ASP A 42 19.01 35.33 9.84
C ASP A 42 20.04 34.18 9.97
N PRO A 43 21.27 34.45 10.38
CA PRO A 43 22.32 33.46 10.49
C PRO A 43 22.08 32.42 11.60
N ASP A 44 21.17 32.69 12.55
CA ASP A 44 20.80 31.80 13.65
C ASP A 44 19.42 31.14 13.45
N HIS A 45 18.89 31.17 12.23
CA HIS A 45 17.58 30.57 11.93
C HIS A 45 17.57 29.09 12.28
N GLU A 46 16.59 28.67 13.09
CA GLU A 46 16.50 27.32 13.70
C GLU A 46 16.46 26.15 12.70
N ALA A 47 16.06 26.39 11.47
CA ALA A 47 15.93 25.37 10.43
C ALA A 47 17.11 25.31 9.45
N LEU A 48 18.17 26.10 9.63
CA LEU A 48 19.30 26.18 8.69
C LEU A 48 19.96 24.83 8.43
N ASP A 49 20.21 24.03 9.47
CA ASP A 49 20.80 22.69 9.31
C ASP A 49 19.93 21.79 8.43
N LYS A 50 18.60 21.84 8.60
CA LYS A 50 17.67 21.05 7.80
C LYS A 50 17.61 21.53 6.35
N PHE A 51 17.61 22.84 6.15
CA PHE A 51 17.68 23.40 4.80
C PHE A 51 19.01 23.07 4.12
N GLN A 52 20.13 23.05 4.85
CA GLN A 52 21.42 22.65 4.29
C GLN A 52 21.38 21.21 3.79
N VAL A 53 20.84 20.27 4.59
CA VAL A 53 20.65 18.87 4.18
C VAL A 53 19.84 18.77 2.89
N LEU A 54 18.76 19.55 2.76
CA LEU A 54 17.92 19.53 1.55
C LEU A 54 18.63 20.16 0.34
N CYS A 55 19.43 21.22 0.54
CA CYS A 55 20.24 21.84 -0.52
C CYS A 55 21.31 20.87 -1.04
N ASP A 56 22.07 20.24 -0.13
CA ASP A 56 23.11 19.27 -0.48
C ASP A 56 22.53 18.06 -1.21
N PHE A 57 21.35 17.59 -0.77
CA PHE A 57 20.64 16.53 -1.44
C PHE A 57 20.28 16.91 -2.88
N LEU A 58 19.68 18.09 -3.10
CA LEU A 58 19.26 18.51 -4.44
C LEU A 58 20.44 18.62 -5.41
N GLU A 59 21.59 19.14 -4.96
CA GLU A 59 22.80 19.24 -5.76
C GLU A 59 23.23 17.87 -6.30
N HIS A 60 23.30 16.86 -5.41
CA HIS A 60 23.67 15.50 -5.77
C HIS A 60 22.56 14.79 -6.59
N TRP A 61 21.29 15.02 -6.22
CA TRP A 61 20.15 14.36 -6.84
C TRP A 61 20.00 14.65 -8.33
N ILE A 62 20.18 15.91 -8.74
CA ILE A 62 20.07 16.31 -10.15
C ILE A 62 21.19 15.69 -10.97
N GLU A 63 22.41 15.71 -10.46
CA GLU A 63 23.56 15.09 -11.12
C GLU A 63 23.43 13.58 -11.22
N TYR A 64 22.92 12.96 -10.17
CA TYR A 64 22.73 11.53 -10.01
C TYR A 64 21.70 10.96 -11.00
N ILE A 65 20.48 11.51 -11.03
CA ILE A 65 19.42 11.03 -11.94
C ILE A 65 19.81 11.11 -13.41
N THR A 66 20.69 12.07 -13.78
CA THR A 66 21.13 12.26 -15.17
C THR A 66 22.27 11.35 -15.61
N LYS A 67 23.00 10.72 -14.66
CA LYS A 67 24.23 9.96 -14.96
C LYS A 67 24.17 8.46 -14.57
N LEU A 68 23.00 7.91 -14.26
CA LEU A 68 22.87 6.53 -13.80
C LEU A 68 23.40 5.51 -14.82
N ASP A 69 24.41 4.75 -14.40
CA ASP A 69 24.91 3.59 -15.14
C ASP A 69 24.08 2.34 -14.81
N CYS A 70 23.61 1.64 -15.86
CA CYS A 70 22.71 0.50 -15.72
C CYS A 70 23.26 -0.68 -14.90
N SER A 71 24.58 -0.78 -14.72
CA SER A 71 25.19 -1.94 -14.05
C SER A 71 25.07 -1.95 -12.51
N ALA A 72 24.81 -0.81 -11.88
CA ALA A 72 24.76 -0.65 -10.41
C ALA A 72 23.41 -0.11 -9.89
N ILE A 73 22.39 -0.04 -10.73
CA ILE A 73 21.14 0.68 -10.45
C ILE A 73 20.43 0.17 -9.18
N ALA A 74 20.33 -1.15 -8.98
CA ALA A 74 19.63 -1.68 -7.80
C ALA A 74 20.29 -1.28 -6.48
N THR A 75 21.63 -1.38 -6.40
CA THR A 75 22.39 -0.96 -5.22
C THR A 75 22.23 0.53 -4.97
N THR A 76 22.21 1.29 -6.03
CA THR A 76 22.12 2.73 -6.00
C THR A 76 20.72 3.19 -5.56
N ILE A 77 19.65 2.59 -6.08
CA ILE A 77 18.29 2.85 -5.61
C ILE A 77 18.14 2.52 -4.12
N ALA A 78 18.72 1.41 -3.65
CA ALA A 78 18.69 1.05 -2.23
C ALA A 78 19.42 2.09 -1.36
N THR A 79 20.55 2.62 -1.82
CA THR A 79 21.29 3.68 -1.11
C THR A 79 20.47 4.96 -1.03
N GLU A 80 19.87 5.37 -2.14
CA GLU A 80 19.03 6.58 -2.19
C GLU A 80 17.73 6.42 -1.39
N GLU A 81 17.15 5.23 -1.38
CA GLU A 81 16.00 4.92 -0.55
C GLU A 81 16.30 5.15 0.94
N ILE A 82 17.46 4.65 1.41
CA ILE A 82 17.93 4.87 2.78
C ILE A 82 18.15 6.36 3.04
N LEU A 83 18.82 7.08 2.14
CA LEU A 83 19.08 8.51 2.26
C LEU A 83 17.76 9.30 2.38
N ILE A 84 16.80 9.02 1.53
CA ILE A 84 15.49 9.68 1.57
C ILE A 84 14.81 9.42 2.91
N ARG A 85 14.77 8.18 3.38
CA ARG A 85 14.09 7.81 4.64
C ARG A 85 14.76 8.42 5.86
N GLU A 86 16.08 8.33 5.95
CA GLU A 86 16.81 8.68 7.17
C GLU A 86 17.17 10.15 7.27
N GLN A 87 17.33 10.84 6.15
CA GLN A 87 17.78 12.24 6.16
C GLN A 87 16.76 13.21 5.55
N ILE A 88 16.22 12.89 4.35
CA ILE A 88 15.42 13.86 3.61
C ILE A 88 14.02 13.98 4.18
N ILE A 89 13.37 12.89 4.55
CA ILE A 89 12.05 12.93 5.20
C ILE A 89 12.10 13.76 6.50
N PRO A 90 13.02 13.51 7.44
CA PRO A 90 13.13 14.34 8.65
C PRO A 90 13.45 15.81 8.37
N ALA A 91 14.31 16.08 7.39
CA ALA A 91 14.65 17.46 7.02
C ALA A 91 13.47 18.19 6.35
N SER A 92 12.68 17.49 5.54
CA SER A 92 11.56 18.10 4.79
C SER A 92 10.39 18.58 5.65
N ILE A 93 10.34 18.18 6.92
CA ILE A 93 9.28 18.61 7.87
C ILE A 93 9.17 20.12 7.97
N VAL A 94 10.31 20.85 7.89
CA VAL A 94 10.33 22.32 7.95
C VAL A 94 9.63 22.99 6.76
N MET A 95 9.39 22.24 5.67
CA MET A 95 8.70 22.73 4.47
C MET A 95 7.18 22.53 4.52
N GLY A 96 6.65 21.83 5.54
CA GLY A 96 5.22 21.48 5.63
C GLY A 96 4.73 20.74 4.39
N VAL A 97 3.57 21.11 3.85
CA VAL A 97 2.96 20.47 2.67
C VAL A 97 3.89 20.41 1.45
N LYS A 98 4.78 21.39 1.28
CA LYS A 98 5.77 21.39 0.17
C LYS A 98 6.83 20.30 0.38
N GLY A 99 7.13 19.94 1.62
CA GLY A 99 7.99 18.80 1.95
C GLY A 99 7.41 17.47 1.49
N ASP A 100 6.12 17.24 1.73
CA ASP A 100 5.43 16.03 1.23
C ASP A 100 5.49 15.93 -0.30
N LEU A 101 5.34 17.06 -1.00
CA LEU A 101 5.45 17.09 -2.46
C LEU A 101 6.89 16.79 -2.92
N LEU A 102 7.91 17.31 -2.22
CA LEU A 102 9.30 16.98 -2.49
C LEU A 102 9.53 15.47 -2.39
N ILE A 103 9.13 14.86 -1.27
CA ILE A 103 9.32 13.43 -1.01
C ILE A 103 8.63 12.58 -2.07
N ARG A 104 7.38 12.91 -2.43
CA ARG A 104 6.66 12.19 -3.50
C ARG A 104 7.41 12.25 -4.84
N LYS A 105 7.97 13.40 -5.21
CA LYS A 105 8.77 13.53 -6.43
C LYS A 105 10.06 12.72 -6.39
N CYS A 106 10.73 12.64 -5.22
CA CYS A 106 11.91 11.80 -5.06
C CYS A 106 11.55 10.32 -5.29
N TRP A 107 10.51 9.81 -4.65
CA TRP A 107 10.05 8.44 -4.87
C TRP A 107 9.62 8.17 -6.32
N GLU A 108 8.91 9.10 -6.95
CA GLU A 108 8.51 8.98 -8.35
C GLU A 108 9.72 8.91 -9.29
N SER A 109 10.76 9.72 -9.04
CA SER A 109 11.99 9.70 -9.82
C SER A 109 12.73 8.37 -9.69
N LEU A 110 12.87 7.83 -8.47
CA LEU A 110 13.46 6.51 -8.24
C LEU A 110 12.63 5.40 -8.91
N ALA A 111 11.30 5.50 -8.85
CA ALA A 111 10.42 4.52 -9.48
C ALA A 111 10.62 4.46 -11.00
N ARG A 112 10.75 5.62 -11.66
CA ARG A 112 11.04 5.68 -13.10
C ARG A 112 12.39 5.07 -13.46
N VAL A 113 13.40 5.32 -12.64
CA VAL A 113 14.74 4.71 -12.81
C VAL A 113 14.66 3.20 -12.64
N SER A 114 13.99 2.72 -11.60
CA SER A 114 13.78 1.30 -11.35
C SER A 114 13.05 0.60 -12.51
N GLU A 115 12.04 1.25 -13.07
CA GLU A 115 11.29 0.73 -14.22
C GLU A 115 12.17 0.62 -15.48
N GLN A 116 13.00 1.65 -15.76
CA GLN A 116 13.90 1.66 -16.91
C GLN A 116 15.01 0.61 -16.80
N ALA A 117 15.40 0.27 -15.57
CA ALA A 117 16.47 -0.70 -15.31
C ALA A 117 16.00 -2.16 -15.30
N ASP A 118 14.72 -2.42 -15.50
CA ASP A 118 14.13 -3.76 -15.50
C ASP A 118 14.49 -4.59 -14.23
N ILE A 119 14.40 -3.94 -13.06
CA ILE A 119 14.70 -4.56 -11.77
C ILE A 119 13.70 -5.69 -11.50
N GLU A 120 14.22 -6.84 -11.06
CA GLU A 120 13.37 -8.00 -10.78
C GLU A 120 12.38 -7.74 -9.61
N PRO A 121 11.11 -8.19 -9.73
CA PRO A 121 10.10 -8.04 -8.67
C PRO A 121 10.45 -8.71 -7.32
N ARG A 122 11.53 -9.50 -7.26
CA ARG A 122 12.04 -10.11 -6.01
C ARG A 122 12.75 -9.10 -5.11
N GLN A 123 13.27 -8.02 -5.69
CA GLN A 123 13.88 -6.92 -4.96
C GLN A 123 12.78 -5.90 -4.60
N THR A 124 11.89 -6.31 -3.67
CA THR A 124 10.63 -5.58 -3.40
C THR A 124 10.83 -4.11 -3.05
N ASP A 125 11.85 -3.79 -2.25
CA ASP A 125 12.08 -2.41 -1.78
C ASP A 125 12.58 -1.46 -2.88
N CYS A 126 13.28 -2.01 -3.88
CA CYS A 126 13.80 -1.24 -5.02
C CYS A 126 12.90 -1.36 -6.25
N PHE A 127 11.83 -2.16 -6.18
CA PHE A 127 10.96 -2.41 -7.34
C PHE A 127 10.04 -1.22 -7.60
N ALA A 128 9.88 -0.89 -8.88
CA ALA A 128 9.14 0.30 -9.31
C ALA A 128 7.73 0.42 -8.71
N ALA A 129 6.99 -0.69 -8.54
CA ALA A 129 5.65 -0.65 -7.97
C ALA A 129 5.65 -0.19 -6.50
N GLU A 130 6.64 -0.62 -5.67
CA GLU A 130 6.79 -0.16 -4.29
C GLU A 130 7.14 1.32 -4.23
N LEU A 131 8.07 1.75 -5.08
CA LEU A 131 8.49 3.15 -5.14
C LEU A 131 7.36 4.07 -5.63
N TYR A 132 6.57 3.66 -6.63
CA TYR A 132 5.37 4.38 -7.04
C TYR A 132 4.29 4.42 -5.95
N LEU A 133 4.18 3.36 -5.14
CA LEU A 133 3.27 3.33 -3.99
C LEU A 133 3.63 4.42 -2.98
N ARG A 134 4.92 4.53 -2.63
CA ARG A 134 5.45 5.59 -1.75
C ARG A 134 5.28 6.98 -2.35
N ALA A 135 5.35 7.10 -3.67
CA ALA A 135 5.06 8.35 -4.38
C ALA A 135 3.58 8.72 -4.41
N GLY A 136 2.67 7.80 -4.03
CA GLY A 136 1.22 7.98 -4.16
C GLY A 136 0.70 7.87 -5.60
N GLN A 137 1.51 7.30 -6.52
CA GLN A 137 1.18 7.12 -7.94
C GLN A 137 0.43 5.79 -8.17
N PHE A 138 -0.75 5.66 -7.57
CA PHE A 138 -1.50 4.41 -7.49
C PHE A 138 -1.86 3.79 -8.86
N GLN A 139 -2.06 4.62 -9.88
CA GLN A 139 -2.34 4.11 -11.23
C GLN A 139 -1.13 3.39 -11.82
N GLU A 140 0.08 3.92 -11.60
CA GLU A 140 1.34 3.32 -12.02
C GLU A 140 1.62 2.02 -11.26
N VAL A 141 1.34 1.99 -9.95
CA VAL A 141 1.40 0.76 -9.15
C VAL A 141 0.59 -0.35 -9.79
N VAL A 142 -0.68 -0.07 -10.11
CA VAL A 142 -1.58 -1.06 -10.73
C VAL A 142 -1.10 -1.46 -12.12
N ARG A 143 -0.59 -0.51 -12.92
CA ARG A 143 -0.06 -0.77 -14.26
C ARG A 143 1.10 -1.76 -14.21
N ILE A 144 2.09 -1.48 -13.37
CA ILE A 144 3.30 -2.31 -13.25
C ILE A 144 2.97 -3.67 -12.62
N ALA A 145 2.21 -3.70 -11.52
CA ALA A 145 1.89 -4.94 -10.84
C ALA A 145 1.14 -5.94 -11.74
N LYS A 146 0.30 -5.47 -12.66
CA LYS A 146 -0.47 -6.33 -13.58
C LYS A 146 0.36 -7.04 -14.63
N ILE A 147 1.47 -6.48 -15.06
CA ILE A 147 2.30 -7.08 -16.11
C ILE A 147 3.28 -8.12 -15.57
N ILE A 148 3.38 -8.27 -14.24
CA ILE A 148 4.27 -9.25 -13.62
C ILE A 148 3.75 -10.67 -13.87
N PRO A 149 4.55 -11.56 -14.46
CA PRO A 149 4.15 -12.94 -14.67
C PRO A 149 3.84 -13.65 -13.33
N GLY A 150 2.70 -14.35 -13.27
CA GLY A 150 2.27 -15.05 -12.06
C GLY A 150 1.85 -14.11 -10.93
N ALA A 151 1.42 -12.90 -11.22
CA ALA A 151 0.97 -11.88 -10.27
C ALA A 151 0.01 -12.44 -9.20
N ASP A 152 -0.92 -13.31 -9.61
CA ASP A 152 -1.93 -13.91 -8.74
C ASP A 152 -1.37 -14.80 -7.62
N MET A 153 -0.12 -15.26 -7.76
CA MET A 153 0.55 -16.18 -6.84
C MET A 153 1.73 -15.53 -6.10
N ARG A 154 1.84 -14.21 -6.16
CA ARG A 154 2.93 -13.45 -5.51
C ARG A 154 2.34 -12.51 -4.47
N SER A 155 2.68 -12.71 -3.19
CA SER A 155 2.15 -11.90 -2.07
C SER A 155 2.44 -10.42 -2.25
N ALA A 156 3.69 -10.03 -2.52
CA ALA A 156 4.07 -8.65 -2.74
C ALA A 156 3.24 -7.98 -3.85
N VAL A 157 2.98 -8.71 -4.96
CA VAL A 157 2.18 -8.17 -6.08
C VAL A 157 0.73 -7.97 -5.65
N GLN A 158 0.17 -8.90 -4.88
CA GLN A 158 -1.21 -8.75 -4.37
C GLN A 158 -1.32 -7.60 -3.38
N ARG A 159 -0.31 -7.37 -2.52
CA ARG A 159 -0.23 -6.19 -1.66
C ARG A 159 -0.24 -4.91 -2.49
N TRP A 160 0.64 -4.79 -3.51
CA TRP A 160 0.68 -3.62 -4.39
C TRP A 160 -0.65 -3.39 -5.13
N LEU A 161 -1.26 -4.46 -5.66
CA LEU A 161 -2.56 -4.35 -6.33
C LEU A 161 -3.66 -3.89 -5.37
N ALA A 162 -3.70 -4.40 -4.14
CA ALA A 162 -4.71 -4.01 -3.16
C ALA A 162 -4.58 -2.52 -2.80
N LEU A 163 -3.38 -2.07 -2.44
CA LEU A 163 -3.10 -0.68 -2.10
C LEU A 163 -3.28 0.26 -3.30
N GLY A 164 -2.79 -0.14 -4.47
CA GLY A 164 -2.95 0.62 -5.70
C GLY A 164 -4.41 0.78 -6.13
N TYR A 165 -5.21 -0.29 -6.05
CA TYR A 165 -6.64 -0.19 -6.34
C TYR A 165 -7.39 0.63 -5.30
N ALA A 166 -7.05 0.52 -4.02
CA ALA A 166 -7.63 1.34 -2.96
C ALA A 166 -7.37 2.84 -3.22
N GLY A 167 -6.12 3.21 -3.51
CA GLY A 167 -5.75 4.58 -3.86
C GLY A 167 -6.41 5.10 -5.15
N CYS A 168 -6.80 4.20 -6.06
CA CYS A 168 -7.59 4.53 -7.26
C CYS A 168 -9.11 4.57 -7.00
N GLY A 169 -9.58 4.34 -5.78
CA GLY A 169 -11.02 4.27 -5.45
C GLY A 169 -11.72 3.01 -5.97
N LYS A 170 -10.98 1.96 -6.35
CA LYS A 170 -11.50 0.71 -6.92
C LYS A 170 -11.67 -0.36 -5.81
N ALA A 171 -12.60 -0.12 -4.90
CA ALA A 171 -12.76 -0.90 -3.67
C ALA A 171 -12.95 -2.41 -3.89
N GLU A 172 -13.71 -2.83 -4.91
CA GLU A 172 -13.93 -4.25 -5.20
C GLU A 172 -12.63 -4.95 -5.62
N GLN A 173 -11.85 -4.32 -6.52
CA GLN A 173 -10.57 -4.87 -6.96
C GLN A 173 -9.53 -4.88 -5.82
N ALA A 174 -9.51 -3.84 -4.99
CA ALA A 174 -8.66 -3.75 -3.81
C ALA A 174 -8.95 -4.92 -2.85
N ARG A 175 -10.22 -5.13 -2.53
CA ARG A 175 -10.65 -6.22 -1.65
C ARG A 175 -10.33 -7.60 -2.23
N ARG A 176 -10.50 -7.80 -3.53
CA ARG A 176 -10.14 -9.05 -4.19
C ARG A 176 -8.64 -9.38 -4.07
N ALA A 177 -7.79 -8.38 -4.27
CA ALA A 177 -6.35 -8.53 -4.08
C ALA A 177 -5.98 -8.77 -2.60
N ALA A 178 -6.66 -8.09 -1.65
CA ALA A 178 -6.49 -8.32 -0.22
C ALA A 178 -6.82 -9.76 0.19
N LEU A 179 -7.91 -10.35 -0.31
CA LEU A 179 -8.25 -11.73 -0.04
C LEU A 179 -7.21 -12.72 -0.61
N ARG A 180 -6.61 -12.42 -1.76
CA ARG A 180 -5.50 -13.21 -2.29
C ARG A 180 -4.25 -13.09 -1.42
N PHE A 181 -3.96 -11.88 -0.93
CA PHE A 181 -2.84 -11.65 -0.01
C PHE A 181 -3.00 -12.46 1.28
N ALA A 182 -4.21 -12.55 1.85
CA ALA A 182 -4.50 -13.37 3.02
C ALA A 182 -4.11 -14.85 2.83
N TRP A 183 -4.31 -15.42 1.64
CA TRP A 183 -3.87 -16.78 1.34
C TRP A 183 -2.35 -16.90 1.15
N LEU A 184 -1.70 -15.88 0.61
CA LEU A 184 -0.29 -15.94 0.20
C LEU A 184 0.67 -15.54 1.31
N SER A 185 0.25 -14.69 2.23
CA SER A 185 1.06 -14.16 3.34
C SER A 185 0.21 -13.97 4.61
N PRO A 186 -0.31 -15.08 5.19
CA PRO A 186 -1.23 -15.00 6.32
C PRO A 186 -0.59 -14.37 7.56
N GLN A 187 0.71 -14.52 7.77
CA GLN A 187 1.44 -13.96 8.92
C GLN A 187 1.59 -12.43 8.84
N GLU A 188 1.54 -11.87 7.64
CA GLU A 188 1.68 -10.43 7.42
C GLU A 188 0.30 -9.74 7.31
N PHE A 189 -0.78 -10.51 7.35
CA PHE A 189 -2.11 -9.99 7.02
C PHE A 189 -2.62 -8.95 8.02
N ASP A 190 -2.32 -9.07 9.31
CA ASP A 190 -2.71 -8.06 10.32
C ASP A 190 -2.10 -6.69 10.00
N GLY A 191 -0.78 -6.64 9.80
CA GLY A 191 -0.10 -5.40 9.44
C GLY A 191 -0.56 -4.83 8.09
N PHE A 192 -0.90 -5.70 7.14
CA PHE A 192 -1.45 -5.29 5.86
C PHE A 192 -2.85 -4.67 5.98
N VAL A 193 -3.73 -5.20 6.85
CA VAL A 193 -5.07 -4.62 7.11
C VAL A 193 -4.93 -3.21 7.67
N ASP A 194 -3.97 -2.99 8.57
CA ASP A 194 -3.67 -1.66 9.12
C ASP A 194 -3.15 -0.71 8.02
N GLU A 195 -2.29 -1.20 7.15
CA GLU A 195 -1.74 -0.43 6.01
C GLU A 195 -2.83 -0.02 5.01
N MET A 196 -3.81 -0.88 4.75
CA MET A 196 -4.93 -0.61 3.83
C MET A 196 -5.81 0.55 4.28
N GLN A 197 -5.89 0.83 5.58
CA GLN A 197 -6.74 1.87 6.18
C GLN A 197 -8.21 1.80 5.71
N ASP A 198 -8.69 0.61 5.36
CA ASP A 198 -10.08 0.34 4.95
C ASP A 198 -10.88 -0.11 6.17
N ALA A 199 -11.71 0.80 6.73
CA ALA A 199 -12.52 0.53 7.91
C ALA A 199 -13.46 -0.69 7.73
N ALA A 200 -13.91 -1.00 6.52
CA ALA A 200 -14.74 -2.17 6.26
C ALA A 200 -13.92 -3.46 6.29
N LEU A 201 -12.71 -3.45 5.71
CA LEU A 201 -11.79 -4.58 5.78
C LEU A 201 -11.35 -4.85 7.23
N THR A 202 -10.97 -3.81 7.97
CA THR A 202 -10.57 -3.91 9.39
C THR A 202 -11.69 -4.50 10.23
N ARG A 203 -12.93 -4.02 10.10
CA ARG A 203 -14.08 -4.55 10.79
C ARG A 203 -14.34 -6.01 10.43
N ASP A 204 -14.31 -6.35 9.14
CA ASP A 204 -14.60 -7.70 8.66
C ASP A 204 -13.53 -8.68 9.15
N TRP A 205 -12.26 -8.26 9.15
CA TRP A 205 -11.15 -9.05 9.70
C TRP A 205 -11.28 -9.25 11.23
N SER A 206 -11.58 -8.20 11.99
CA SER A 206 -11.81 -8.32 13.44
C SER A 206 -12.96 -9.27 13.77
N ASN A 207 -14.06 -9.22 12.99
CA ASN A 207 -15.16 -10.15 13.16
C ASN A 207 -14.75 -11.60 12.83
N CYS A 208 -13.94 -11.79 11.79
CA CYS A 208 -13.41 -13.11 11.44
C CYS A 208 -12.55 -13.70 12.56
N GLN A 209 -11.69 -12.90 13.18
CA GLN A 209 -10.85 -13.33 14.31
C GLN A 209 -11.70 -13.73 15.53
N VAL A 210 -12.82 -13.02 15.80
CA VAL A 210 -13.75 -13.40 16.87
C VAL A 210 -14.53 -14.68 16.55
N ASP A 211 -14.95 -14.87 15.31
CA ASP A 211 -15.70 -16.04 14.88
C ASP A 211 -14.82 -17.29 14.71
N LEU A 212 -13.53 -17.12 14.40
CA LEU A 212 -12.56 -18.15 14.04
C LEU A 212 -11.23 -17.93 14.76
N ASP A 213 -11.24 -17.84 16.10
CA ASP A 213 -10.10 -17.50 16.94
C ASP A 213 -8.88 -18.42 16.79
N ASP A 214 -9.09 -19.69 16.45
CA ASP A 214 -8.04 -20.68 16.23
C ASP A 214 -7.52 -20.74 14.77
N HIS A 215 -7.95 -19.83 13.89
CA HIS A 215 -7.65 -19.88 12.46
C HIS A 215 -6.77 -18.71 12.02
N ASP A 216 -5.84 -19.00 11.12
CA ASP A 216 -5.01 -17.98 10.50
C ASP A 216 -5.74 -17.23 9.36
N ALA A 217 -5.11 -16.20 8.81
CA ALA A 217 -5.70 -15.36 7.77
C ALA A 217 -6.06 -16.11 6.47
N THR A 218 -5.56 -17.35 6.24
CA THR A 218 -5.95 -18.12 5.05
C THR A 218 -7.44 -18.48 5.05
N TRP A 219 -8.11 -18.47 6.21
CA TRP A 219 -9.53 -18.73 6.36
C TRP A 219 -10.42 -17.50 6.14
N PHE A 220 -9.85 -16.30 6.18
CA PHE A 220 -10.61 -15.06 6.02
C PHE A 220 -11.42 -14.99 4.71
N PRO A 221 -10.89 -15.38 3.53
CA PRO A 221 -11.71 -15.41 2.31
C PRO A 221 -12.89 -16.37 2.38
N ALA A 222 -12.75 -17.54 3.06
CA ALA A 222 -13.84 -18.47 3.27
C ALA A 222 -14.90 -17.91 4.23
N TRP A 223 -14.46 -17.22 5.30
CA TRP A 223 -15.35 -16.48 6.20
C TRP A 223 -16.11 -15.39 5.45
N CYS A 224 -15.45 -14.56 4.64
CA CYS A 224 -16.08 -13.53 3.81
C CYS A 224 -17.15 -14.12 2.87
N ALA A 225 -16.86 -15.25 2.24
CA ALA A 225 -17.81 -15.94 1.35
C ALA A 225 -19.05 -16.43 2.12
N ASN A 226 -18.89 -16.93 3.35
CA ASN A 226 -20.00 -17.38 4.20
C ASN A 226 -20.86 -16.21 4.68
N GLU A 227 -20.25 -15.11 5.12
CA GLU A 227 -20.93 -13.91 5.59
C GLU A 227 -21.53 -13.06 4.45
N LYS A 228 -21.34 -13.48 3.20
CA LYS A 228 -21.77 -12.73 2.01
C LYS A 228 -21.27 -11.30 1.99
N VAL A 229 -20.08 -11.09 2.55
CA VAL A 229 -19.38 -9.80 2.48
C VAL A 229 -19.18 -9.48 1.00
N ALA A 230 -19.97 -8.56 0.56
CA ALA A 230 -20.20 -8.04 -0.78
C ALA A 230 -19.31 -8.57 -1.92
N GLY A 231 -19.93 -9.32 -2.83
CA GLY A 231 -19.62 -9.29 -4.27
C GLY A 231 -18.27 -9.85 -4.76
N VAL A 232 -17.35 -10.18 -3.87
CA VAL A 232 -15.97 -10.52 -4.25
C VAL A 232 -15.81 -12.02 -4.41
N LEU A 233 -16.20 -12.56 -5.58
CA LEU A 233 -15.87 -13.93 -5.93
C LEU A 233 -14.50 -13.97 -6.62
N ILE A 234 -13.59 -14.79 -6.08
CA ILE A 234 -12.32 -15.14 -6.71
C ILE A 234 -12.55 -16.50 -7.40
N GLN A 235 -12.42 -16.53 -8.73
CA GLN A 235 -12.69 -17.74 -9.50
C GLN A 235 -11.42 -18.42 -10.02
N ASP A 236 -10.40 -17.63 -10.34
CA ASP A 236 -9.20 -18.09 -11.04
C ASP A 236 -7.96 -18.04 -10.14
N ASN A 237 -6.99 -18.93 -10.41
CA ASN A 237 -5.66 -18.94 -9.80
C ASN A 237 -5.68 -18.85 -8.26
N ILE A 238 -6.49 -19.69 -7.62
CA ILE A 238 -6.59 -19.74 -6.16
C ILE A 238 -5.43 -20.60 -5.61
N PRO A 239 -4.61 -20.09 -4.68
CA PRO A 239 -3.56 -20.87 -4.04
C PRO A 239 -4.09 -22.15 -3.40
N VAL A 240 -3.24 -23.16 -3.26
CA VAL A 240 -3.63 -24.45 -2.66
C VAL A 240 -3.30 -24.42 -1.17
N CYS A 241 -4.32 -24.22 -0.33
CA CYS A 241 -4.25 -24.32 1.12
C CYS A 241 -5.62 -24.77 1.66
N GLU A 242 -5.71 -25.08 2.96
CA GLU A 242 -6.98 -25.49 3.58
C GLU A 242 -8.05 -24.38 3.49
N GLY A 243 -7.70 -23.16 3.85
CA GLY A 243 -8.61 -22.00 3.77
C GLY A 243 -9.14 -21.75 2.36
N SER A 244 -8.32 -21.93 1.32
CA SER A 244 -8.76 -21.81 -0.07
C SER A 244 -9.68 -22.97 -0.50
N SER A 245 -9.43 -24.16 0.01
CA SER A 245 -10.31 -25.32 -0.21
C SER A 245 -11.66 -25.11 0.46
N ALA A 246 -11.68 -24.58 1.69
CA ALA A 246 -12.89 -24.17 2.38
C ALA A 246 -13.66 -23.09 1.60
N TYR A 247 -12.95 -22.07 1.09
CA TYR A 247 -13.54 -21.02 0.27
C TYR A 247 -14.27 -21.58 -0.96
N LYS A 248 -13.65 -22.49 -1.72
CA LYS A 248 -14.27 -23.13 -2.89
C LYS A 248 -15.54 -23.89 -2.53
N LEU A 249 -15.50 -24.64 -1.41
CA LEU A 249 -16.66 -25.37 -0.91
C LEU A 249 -17.79 -24.43 -0.48
N VAL A 250 -17.48 -23.37 0.26
CA VAL A 250 -18.49 -22.38 0.72
C VAL A 250 -19.16 -21.68 -0.46
N VAL A 251 -18.38 -21.27 -1.47
CA VAL A 251 -18.90 -20.63 -2.68
C VAL A 251 -19.81 -21.61 -3.45
N SER A 252 -19.39 -22.86 -3.65
CA SER A 252 -20.18 -23.90 -4.32
C SER A 252 -21.47 -24.17 -3.56
N LEU A 253 -21.39 -24.38 -2.24
CA LEU A 253 -22.55 -24.59 -1.37
C LEU A 253 -23.51 -23.39 -1.43
N GLY A 254 -23.00 -22.15 -1.39
CA GLY A 254 -23.83 -20.95 -1.46
C GLY A 254 -24.62 -20.81 -2.76
N LEU A 255 -24.08 -21.31 -3.87
CA LEU A 255 -24.77 -21.36 -5.17
C LEU A 255 -25.83 -22.47 -5.20
N ARG A 256 -25.47 -23.70 -4.75
CA ARG A 256 -26.34 -24.86 -4.80
C ARG A 256 -27.52 -24.81 -3.83
N GLU A 257 -27.28 -24.29 -2.62
CA GLU A 257 -28.34 -24.13 -1.61
C GLU A 257 -29.48 -23.20 -2.05
N ARG A 258 -29.19 -22.27 -2.96
CA ARG A 258 -30.22 -21.41 -3.57
C ARG A 258 -31.12 -22.15 -4.56
N THR A 259 -30.62 -23.24 -5.16
CA THR A 259 -31.35 -24.04 -6.13
C THR A 259 -32.06 -25.24 -5.49
N GLY A 260 -31.82 -25.50 -4.21
CA GLY A 260 -32.43 -26.56 -3.42
C GLY A 260 -31.40 -27.54 -2.85
N ILE A 261 -31.76 -28.18 -1.73
CA ILE A 261 -30.88 -29.16 -1.07
C ILE A 261 -30.94 -30.47 -1.86
N CYS A 262 -29.80 -30.92 -2.35
CA CYS A 262 -29.62 -32.14 -3.09
C CYS A 262 -28.46 -32.97 -2.52
N ARG A 263 -28.27 -34.21 -3.00
CA ARG A 263 -27.21 -35.12 -2.56
C ARG A 263 -25.80 -34.46 -2.57
N THR A 264 -25.50 -33.68 -3.60
CA THR A 264 -24.23 -32.98 -3.74
C THR A 264 -23.99 -31.95 -2.62
N VAL A 265 -25.02 -31.28 -2.12
CA VAL A 265 -24.93 -30.38 -0.97
C VAL A 265 -24.48 -31.15 0.29
N PHE A 266 -25.03 -32.32 0.54
CA PHE A 266 -24.61 -33.14 1.68
C PHE A 266 -23.16 -33.61 1.54
N GLU A 267 -22.76 -34.03 0.33
CA GLU A 267 -21.37 -34.45 0.05
C GLU A 267 -20.37 -33.30 0.25
N GLU A 268 -20.69 -32.09 -0.23
CA GLU A 268 -19.82 -30.90 -0.05
C GLU A 268 -19.78 -30.45 1.42
N ARG A 269 -20.91 -30.52 2.15
CA ARG A 269 -20.93 -30.25 3.61
C ARG A 269 -20.09 -31.29 4.38
N ALA A 270 -20.15 -32.57 4.00
CA ALA A 270 -19.30 -33.58 4.61
C ALA A 270 -17.84 -33.35 4.36
N ARG A 271 -17.46 -32.93 3.13
CA ARG A 271 -16.07 -32.52 2.81
C ARG A 271 -15.61 -31.31 3.62
N LEU A 272 -16.46 -30.27 3.77
CA LEU A 272 -16.14 -29.10 4.58
C LEU A 272 -15.92 -29.49 6.05
N LYS A 273 -16.73 -30.40 6.60
CA LYS A 273 -16.57 -30.95 7.95
C LYS A 273 -15.27 -31.76 8.10
N GLN A 274 -14.91 -32.55 7.10
CA GLN A 274 -13.63 -33.30 7.10
C GLN A 274 -12.42 -32.40 6.99
N LEU A 275 -12.54 -31.29 6.26
CA LEU A 275 -11.49 -30.30 6.11
C LEU A 275 -11.21 -29.57 7.43
N ASN A 276 -12.30 -29.08 8.09
CA ASN A 276 -12.20 -28.42 9.40
C ASN A 276 -13.55 -28.42 10.10
N GLU A 277 -13.62 -29.09 11.25
CA GLU A 277 -14.85 -29.25 12.01
C GLU A 277 -15.31 -27.96 12.69
N SER A 278 -14.37 -27.15 13.19
CA SER A 278 -14.65 -25.85 13.81
C SER A 278 -15.26 -24.87 12.80
N PHE A 279 -14.60 -24.72 11.65
CA PHE A 279 -15.14 -23.89 10.57
C PHE A 279 -16.49 -24.39 10.05
N PHE A 280 -16.68 -25.71 9.95
CA PHE A 280 -17.97 -26.29 9.56
C PHE A 280 -19.07 -25.96 10.58
N ALA A 281 -18.78 -26.02 11.88
CA ALA A 281 -19.74 -25.63 12.92
C ALA A 281 -20.15 -24.15 12.79
N PHE A 282 -19.17 -23.25 12.54
CA PHE A 282 -19.43 -21.84 12.24
C PHE A 282 -20.32 -21.68 10.99
N TYR A 283 -19.99 -22.37 9.88
CA TYR A 283 -20.77 -22.36 8.65
C TYR A 283 -22.22 -22.77 8.90
N MET A 284 -22.47 -23.88 9.64
CA MET A 284 -23.80 -24.39 9.93
C MET A 284 -24.61 -23.47 10.85
N LYS A 285 -23.96 -22.85 11.86
CA LYS A 285 -24.62 -21.91 12.78
C LYS A 285 -25.28 -20.76 12.01
N ARG A 286 -24.61 -20.21 11.00
CA ARG A 286 -25.14 -19.13 10.16
C ARG A 286 -26.33 -19.59 9.30
N ARG A 287 -26.35 -20.83 8.82
CA ARG A 287 -27.46 -21.38 8.01
C ARG A 287 -28.74 -21.56 8.83
N TYR A 288 -28.65 -22.07 10.06
CA TYR A 288 -29.81 -22.20 10.96
C TYR A 288 -30.45 -20.86 11.32
N TYR A 289 -29.68 -19.80 11.48
CA TYR A 289 -30.22 -18.47 11.73
C TYR A 289 -31.02 -17.91 10.55
N PHE A 290 -30.64 -18.21 9.31
CA PHE A 290 -31.41 -17.80 8.13
C PHE A 290 -32.73 -18.57 7.97
N ASP A 291 -32.74 -19.87 8.17
CA ASP A 291 -33.94 -20.69 8.04
C ASP A 291 -35.01 -20.37 9.11
N SER A 292 -34.59 -19.95 10.31
CA SER A 292 -35.51 -19.58 11.40
C SER A 292 -36.16 -18.19 11.23
N ARG A 293 -35.63 -17.31 10.36
CA ARG A 293 -36.22 -16.00 10.04
C ARG A 293 -37.15 -16.03 8.83
N MET A 294 -37.20 -17.12 8.09
CA MET A 294 -38.08 -17.28 6.91
C MET A 294 -39.33 -18.08 7.24
N LYS A 295 -39.51 -18.51 8.48
CA LYS A 295 -40.74 -19.05 9.05
C LYS A 295 -41.48 -18.03 9.87
#